data_b02bf3ee1bf09c6545f77b78ba193ff7
#
_entry.id   b02bf3ee1bf09c6545f77b78ba193ff7
#
_cell.length_a   1.000
_cell.length_b   1.000
_cell.length_c   1.000
_cell.angle_alpha   90.00
_cell.angle_beta   90.00
_cell.angle_gamma   90.00
#
_symmetry.space_group_name_H-M   'P 1'
#
loop_
_entity.id
_entity.type
_entity.pdbx_description
1 polymer ?
#
loop_
_entity_poly.entity_id
_entity_poly.type
_entity_poly.pdbx_seq_one_letter_code
_entity_poly.pdbx_strand_id
1 'polypeptide(L)'
;MKNTFNFAVTGLFIVLMISCSNEKPTERSVQYMGDTDMYNPVPYETYGANPYFENGLNAQLPVKGTIARGSSVYDYPDSEEGYLMAKDSLRSPLATTEESLKRGEATFKIYCSTCHGDKGDGMGTLVQNEKFLGVPNYKDREITEGSIYHVIMYGRNLMGSHATQLTEKERWEVTQHVEQLRAELLK
;
A
#
# COMPACT_ATOMS: atom_id res chain seq x y z
N MET A 1 -67.07 5.40 -7.74
CA MET A 1 -66.28 5.78 -6.55
C MET A 1 -65.10 4.86 -6.22
N LYS A 2 -65.15 3.52 -6.39
CA LYS A 2 -63.99 2.62 -6.12
C LYS A 2 -62.81 2.83 -7.10
N ASN A 3 -63.08 3.13 -8.40
CA ASN A 3 -62.02 3.28 -9.39
C ASN A 3 -61.26 4.60 -9.24
N THR A 4 -61.91 5.68 -8.87
CA THR A 4 -61.26 6.97 -8.65
C THR A 4 -60.32 6.97 -7.42
N PHE A 5 -60.70 6.22 -6.39
CA PHE A 5 -59.83 6.01 -5.21
C PHE A 5 -58.54 5.24 -5.55
N ASN A 6 -58.66 4.17 -6.32
CA ASN A 6 -57.50 3.39 -6.77
C ASN A 6 -56.56 4.21 -7.65
N PHE A 7 -57.04 5.00 -8.59
CA PHE A 7 -56.21 5.91 -9.39
C PHE A 7 -55.50 6.96 -8.56
N ALA A 8 -56.15 7.51 -7.53
CA ALA A 8 -55.50 8.45 -6.63
C ALA A 8 -54.39 7.82 -5.78
N VAL A 9 -54.60 6.61 -5.28
CA VAL A 9 -53.58 5.86 -4.51
C VAL A 9 -52.41 5.46 -5.40
N THR A 10 -52.67 4.99 -6.63
CA THR A 10 -51.59 4.62 -7.57
C THR A 10 -50.78 5.85 -7.99
N GLY A 11 -51.46 6.99 -8.25
CA GLY A 11 -50.77 8.25 -8.55
C GLY A 11 -49.89 8.75 -7.41
N LEU A 12 -50.39 8.67 -6.17
CA LEU A 12 -49.60 9.04 -4.99
C LEU A 12 -48.35 8.14 -4.80
N PHE A 13 -48.49 6.82 -5.08
CA PHE A 13 -47.39 5.89 -4.99
C PHE A 13 -46.30 6.15 -6.05
N ILE A 14 -46.69 6.49 -7.28
CA ILE A 14 -45.77 6.89 -8.35
C ILE A 14 -45.02 8.16 -7.99
N VAL A 15 -45.68 9.18 -7.43
CA VAL A 15 -45.04 10.42 -7.01
C VAL A 15 -44.03 10.20 -5.87
N LEU A 16 -44.34 9.30 -4.94
CA LEU A 16 -43.42 8.91 -3.85
C LEU A 16 -42.18 8.16 -4.35
N MET A 17 -42.29 7.37 -5.44
CA MET A 17 -41.16 6.66 -6.02
C MET A 17 -40.19 7.57 -6.81
N ILE A 18 -40.67 8.70 -7.31
CA ILE A 18 -39.84 9.67 -8.05
C ILE A 18 -39.04 10.58 -7.10
N SER A 19 -39.44 10.67 -5.84
CA SER A 19 -38.84 11.58 -4.84
C SER A 19 -37.47 11.15 -4.31
N CYS A 20 -36.96 9.96 -4.65
CA CYS A 20 -35.69 9.43 -4.15
C CYS A 20 -34.61 9.44 -5.24
N SER A 21 -34.36 10.54 -5.93
CA SER A 21 -33.14 10.65 -6.74
C SER A 21 -31.98 11.10 -5.86
N ASN A 22 -31.09 10.17 -5.55
CA ASN A 22 -29.79 10.43 -4.89
C ASN A 22 -28.74 10.93 -5.90
N GLU A 23 -29.13 11.70 -6.90
CA GLU A 23 -28.14 12.28 -7.81
C GLU A 23 -27.33 13.34 -7.07
N LYS A 24 -26.04 13.08 -6.94
CA LYS A 24 -25.10 14.08 -6.42
C LYS A 24 -25.11 15.28 -7.37
N PRO A 25 -25.09 16.52 -6.85
CA PRO A 25 -24.98 17.71 -7.70
C PRO A 25 -23.79 17.61 -8.63
N THR A 26 -23.99 17.88 -9.93
CA THR A 26 -22.93 17.88 -10.93
C THR A 26 -21.95 19.05 -10.78
N GLU A 27 -22.37 20.10 -10.10
CA GLU A 27 -21.53 21.28 -9.84
C GLU A 27 -21.21 21.39 -8.35
N ARG A 28 -19.93 21.62 -8.06
CA ARG A 28 -19.47 21.92 -6.70
C ARG A 28 -19.76 23.37 -6.37
N SER A 29 -20.90 23.59 -5.76
CA SER A 29 -21.32 24.89 -5.24
C SER A 29 -21.62 24.75 -3.74
N VAL A 30 -21.49 25.86 -3.03
CA VAL A 30 -21.95 25.93 -1.63
C VAL A 30 -23.47 25.80 -1.63
N GLN A 31 -23.96 24.71 -1.09
CA GLN A 31 -25.39 24.47 -0.93
C GLN A 31 -25.81 24.81 0.50
N TYR A 32 -26.59 25.86 0.63
CA TYR A 32 -27.23 26.22 1.90
C TYR A 32 -28.49 25.38 2.08
N MET A 33 -28.38 24.20 2.65
CA MET A 33 -29.50 23.32 2.92
C MET A 33 -29.69 23.07 4.43
N GLY A 34 -29.47 24.05 5.27
CA GLY A 34 -29.64 23.94 6.72
C GLY A 34 -28.75 22.84 7.32
N ASP A 35 -29.34 21.94 8.07
CA ASP A 35 -28.63 20.86 8.79
C ASP A 35 -27.94 19.83 7.86
N THR A 36 -28.13 19.91 6.54
CA THR A 36 -27.55 18.98 5.57
C THR A 36 -26.22 19.42 4.97
N ASP A 37 -25.72 20.60 5.29
CA ASP A 37 -24.50 21.18 4.72
C ASP A 37 -23.23 20.34 4.99
N MET A 38 -23.26 19.47 6.00
CA MET A 38 -22.16 18.61 6.37
C MET A 38 -22.13 17.27 5.61
N TYR A 39 -23.16 16.94 4.83
CA TYR A 39 -23.23 15.68 4.09
C TYR A 39 -22.37 15.66 2.83
N ASN A 40 -22.19 16.82 2.20
CA ASN A 40 -21.43 16.95 0.97
C ASN A 40 -20.32 18.00 1.14
N PRO A 41 -19.05 17.59 1.28
CA PRO A 41 -17.95 18.53 1.39
C PRO A 41 -17.81 19.36 0.11
N VAL A 42 -17.61 20.66 0.25
CA VAL A 42 -17.31 21.57 -0.88
C VAL A 42 -15.94 21.25 -1.51
N PRO A 43 -14.88 20.93 -0.74
CA PRO A 43 -13.59 20.53 -1.30
C PRO A 43 -13.68 19.26 -2.13
N TYR A 44 -12.77 19.13 -3.09
CA TYR A 44 -12.64 17.89 -3.87
C TYR A 44 -12.13 16.75 -3.01
N GLU A 45 -12.73 15.58 -3.16
CA GLU A 45 -12.23 14.34 -2.56
C GLU A 45 -10.94 13.90 -3.26
N THR A 46 -10.02 13.24 -2.54
CA THR A 46 -8.68 12.87 -3.02
C THR A 46 -8.72 12.13 -4.36
N TYR A 47 -9.61 11.15 -4.50
CA TYR A 47 -9.77 10.37 -5.74
C TYR A 47 -11.05 10.74 -6.51
N GLY A 48 -11.66 11.85 -6.19
CA GLY A 48 -12.87 12.35 -6.85
C GLY A 48 -12.59 12.95 -8.23
N ALA A 49 -13.66 13.16 -8.99
CA ALA A 49 -13.59 13.87 -10.27
C ALA A 49 -13.19 15.34 -10.05
N ASN A 50 -12.33 15.85 -10.94
CA ASN A 50 -11.93 17.26 -10.94
C ASN A 50 -11.85 17.79 -12.38
N PRO A 51 -12.72 18.74 -12.76
CA PRO A 51 -12.79 19.25 -14.13
C PRO A 51 -11.60 20.13 -14.53
N TYR A 52 -10.75 20.55 -13.59
CA TYR A 52 -9.60 21.41 -13.88
C TYR A 52 -8.37 20.66 -14.38
N PHE A 53 -8.36 19.33 -14.28
CA PHE A 53 -7.26 18.50 -14.77
C PHE A 53 -7.66 17.74 -16.03
N GLU A 54 -6.74 17.63 -17.00
CA GLU A 54 -7.00 16.96 -18.28
C GLU A 54 -7.46 15.50 -18.14
N ASN A 55 -6.96 14.79 -17.12
CA ASN A 55 -7.36 13.42 -16.83
C ASN A 55 -8.67 13.31 -16.02
N GLY A 56 -9.29 14.46 -15.68
CA GLY A 56 -10.53 14.49 -14.91
C GLY A 56 -10.44 14.03 -13.45
N LEU A 57 -9.25 13.77 -12.92
CA LEU A 57 -9.04 13.25 -11.57
C LEU A 57 -8.37 14.28 -10.66
N ASN A 58 -8.80 14.34 -9.40
CA ASN A 58 -8.18 15.22 -8.41
C ASN A 58 -6.77 14.73 -8.00
N ALA A 59 -6.60 13.41 -7.85
CA ALA A 59 -5.29 12.82 -7.56
C ALA A 59 -4.40 12.89 -8.81
N GLN A 60 -3.32 13.65 -8.72
CA GLN A 60 -2.35 13.82 -9.78
C GLN A 60 -1.06 13.06 -9.45
N LEU A 61 -0.42 12.53 -10.48
CA LEU A 61 0.93 11.99 -10.32
C LEU A 61 1.91 13.14 -10.02
N PRO A 62 2.96 12.87 -9.22
CA PRO A 62 4.04 13.84 -9.01
C PRO A 62 4.64 14.31 -10.34
N VAL A 63 5.10 15.56 -10.40
CA VAL A 63 5.80 16.08 -11.57
C VAL A 63 7.02 15.23 -11.86
N LYS A 64 7.20 14.82 -13.12
CA LYS A 64 8.31 13.97 -13.53
C LYS A 64 9.65 14.58 -13.12
N GLY A 65 10.52 13.79 -12.51
CA GLY A 65 11.85 14.21 -12.05
C GLY A 65 11.84 14.84 -10.65
N THR A 66 10.70 14.92 -9.96
CA THR A 66 10.65 15.37 -8.57
C THR A 66 10.84 14.20 -7.60
N ILE A 67 11.50 14.48 -6.49
CA ILE A 67 11.69 13.55 -5.38
C ILE A 67 10.87 14.08 -4.20
N ALA A 68 10.02 13.23 -3.63
CA ALA A 68 9.23 13.60 -2.46
C ALA A 68 10.15 13.93 -1.28
N ARG A 69 9.74 14.93 -0.49
CA ARG A 69 10.50 15.30 0.72
C ARG A 69 10.53 14.10 1.68
N GLY A 70 11.73 13.76 2.16
CA GLY A 70 11.95 12.59 3.03
C GLY A 70 12.18 11.28 2.28
N SER A 71 12.14 11.28 0.95
CA SER A 71 12.54 10.14 0.12
C SER A 71 13.96 10.32 -0.37
N SER A 72 14.69 9.22 -0.52
CA SER A 72 16.02 9.16 -1.13
C SER A 72 15.96 8.57 -2.53
N VAL A 73 16.96 8.91 -3.33
CA VAL A 73 17.17 8.28 -4.64
C VAL A 73 17.72 6.88 -4.43
N TYR A 74 17.20 5.93 -5.17
CA TYR A 74 17.69 4.56 -5.20
C TYR A 74 18.24 4.29 -6.62
N ASP A 75 19.56 4.20 -6.74
CA ASP A 75 20.26 4.21 -8.03
C ASP A 75 20.28 2.85 -8.76
N TYR A 76 19.74 1.81 -8.16
CA TYR A 76 19.68 0.47 -8.76
C TYR A 76 18.32 0.31 -9.47
N PRO A 77 18.31 0.03 -10.79
CA PRO A 77 17.07 -0.12 -11.55
C PRO A 77 16.27 -1.36 -11.13
N ASP A 78 14.94 -1.31 -11.36
CA ASP A 78 14.05 -2.47 -11.19
C ASP A 78 14.26 -3.46 -12.35
N SER A 79 15.34 -4.24 -12.25
CA SER A 79 15.71 -5.26 -13.23
C SER A 79 16.58 -6.34 -12.57
N GLU A 80 16.80 -7.46 -13.29
CA GLU A 80 17.71 -8.51 -12.81
C GLU A 80 19.14 -7.99 -12.68
N GLU A 81 19.61 -7.15 -13.60
CA GLU A 81 20.92 -6.50 -13.53
C GLU A 81 21.02 -5.60 -12.30
N GLY A 82 19.96 -4.80 -12.02
CA GLY A 82 19.90 -3.95 -10.83
C GLY A 82 19.93 -4.77 -9.54
N TYR A 83 19.24 -5.90 -9.50
CA TYR A 83 19.30 -6.83 -8.37
C TYR A 83 20.73 -7.38 -8.15
N LEU A 84 21.39 -7.81 -9.21
CA LEU A 84 22.77 -8.33 -9.12
C LEU A 84 23.76 -7.24 -8.70
N MET A 85 23.62 -6.04 -9.24
CA MET A 85 24.42 -4.87 -8.83
C MET A 85 24.21 -4.54 -7.36
N ALA A 86 22.96 -4.51 -6.89
CA ALA A 86 22.64 -4.25 -5.49
C ALA A 86 23.18 -5.38 -4.58
N LYS A 87 23.04 -6.64 -4.98
CA LYS A 87 23.59 -7.79 -4.26
C LYS A 87 25.09 -7.68 -4.05
N ASP A 88 25.82 -7.19 -5.06
CA ASP A 88 27.28 -7.10 -5.03
C ASP A 88 27.77 -5.86 -4.27
N SER A 89 27.21 -4.70 -4.54
CA SER A 89 27.79 -3.41 -4.16
C SER A 89 27.00 -2.62 -3.11
N LEU A 90 25.68 -2.82 -2.98
CA LEU A 90 24.89 -2.05 -2.03
C LEU A 90 25.14 -2.48 -0.59
N ARG A 91 25.46 -1.50 0.25
CA ARG A 91 25.72 -1.69 1.67
C ARG A 91 24.87 -0.77 2.51
N SER A 92 24.52 -1.22 3.71
CA SER A 92 23.75 -0.41 4.66
C SER A 92 24.53 0.84 5.10
N PRO A 93 23.95 2.03 4.99
CA PRO A 93 24.54 3.22 5.58
C PRO A 93 24.35 3.30 7.09
N LEU A 94 23.56 2.39 7.68
CA LEU A 94 23.24 2.37 9.10
C LEU A 94 24.12 1.40 9.84
N ALA A 95 24.67 1.83 10.98
CA ALA A 95 25.32 0.91 11.90
C ALA A 95 24.32 -0.07 12.51
N THR A 96 24.68 -1.33 12.60
CA THR A 96 23.87 -2.36 13.25
C THR A 96 24.00 -2.18 14.78
N THR A 97 22.91 -1.86 15.43
CA THR A 97 22.81 -1.70 16.88
C THR A 97 21.68 -2.55 17.43
N GLU A 98 21.70 -2.83 18.73
CA GLU A 98 20.61 -3.56 19.39
C GLU A 98 19.25 -2.87 19.17
N GLU A 99 19.25 -1.54 19.21
CA GLU A 99 18.05 -0.76 18.97
C GLU A 99 17.56 -0.86 17.52
N SER A 100 18.46 -0.81 16.51
CA SER A 100 18.07 -0.97 15.10
C SER A 100 17.54 -2.38 14.83
N LEU A 101 18.15 -3.41 15.39
CA LEU A 101 17.68 -4.79 15.29
C LEU A 101 16.29 -4.96 15.92
N LYS A 102 16.05 -4.38 17.10
CA LYS A 102 14.74 -4.44 17.76
C LYS A 102 13.64 -3.73 16.94
N ARG A 103 13.95 -2.60 16.31
CA ARG A 103 13.00 -1.92 15.41
C ARG A 103 12.78 -2.74 14.13
N GLY A 104 13.84 -3.29 13.56
CA GLY A 104 13.76 -4.19 12.41
C GLY A 104 12.90 -5.42 12.69
N GLU A 105 13.06 -6.05 13.86
CA GLU A 105 12.22 -7.15 14.31
C GLU A 105 10.74 -6.75 14.41
N ALA A 106 10.45 -5.61 15.03
CA ALA A 106 9.08 -5.14 15.17
C ALA A 106 8.42 -4.89 13.80
N THR A 107 9.15 -4.26 12.88
CA THR A 107 8.68 -4.01 11.51
C THR A 107 8.53 -5.31 10.72
N PHE A 108 9.48 -6.24 10.85
CA PHE A 108 9.42 -7.57 10.22
C PHE A 108 8.20 -8.36 10.66
N LYS A 109 7.86 -8.34 11.95
CA LYS A 109 6.66 -9.01 12.48
C LYS A 109 5.37 -8.48 11.87
N ILE A 110 5.31 -7.19 11.55
CA ILE A 110 4.11 -6.55 10.97
C ILE A 110 3.97 -6.90 9.48
N TYR A 111 5.05 -6.77 8.70
CA TYR A 111 4.96 -6.80 7.23
C TYR A 111 5.46 -8.10 6.59
N CYS A 112 6.33 -8.85 7.24
CA CYS A 112 7.10 -9.91 6.62
C CYS A 112 6.78 -11.31 7.17
N SER A 113 6.61 -11.43 8.50
CA SER A 113 6.50 -12.73 9.18
C SER A 113 5.29 -13.54 8.74
N THR A 114 4.21 -12.91 8.27
CA THR A 114 3.01 -13.60 7.77
C THR A 114 3.30 -14.56 6.62
N CYS A 115 4.34 -14.25 5.80
CA CYS A 115 4.82 -15.11 4.73
C CYS A 115 6.11 -15.82 5.11
N HIS A 116 7.10 -15.07 5.66
CA HIS A 116 8.45 -15.59 5.91
C HIS A 116 8.61 -16.37 7.21
N GLY A 117 7.60 -16.36 8.11
CA GLY A 117 7.72 -16.93 9.44
C GLY A 117 8.52 -16.03 10.39
N ASP A 118 8.31 -16.14 11.69
CA ASP A 118 9.02 -15.33 12.69
C ASP A 118 10.53 -15.60 12.73
N LYS A 119 10.95 -16.76 12.24
CA LYS A 119 12.36 -17.19 12.19
C LYS A 119 12.97 -17.05 10.79
N GLY A 120 12.21 -16.58 9.79
CA GLY A 120 12.69 -16.53 8.41
C GLY A 120 12.81 -17.90 7.73
N ASP A 121 12.10 -18.90 8.24
CA ASP A 121 12.09 -20.27 7.76
C ASP A 121 11.14 -20.50 6.56
N GLY A 122 10.43 -19.48 6.13
CA GLY A 122 9.46 -19.55 5.04
C GLY A 122 8.12 -20.18 5.44
N MET A 123 7.87 -20.37 6.74
CA MET A 123 6.68 -21.04 7.28
C MET A 123 5.72 -20.05 7.98
N GLY A 124 5.52 -18.90 7.37
CA GLY A 124 4.54 -17.92 7.85
C GLY A 124 3.09 -18.43 7.75
N THR A 125 2.17 -17.77 8.43
CA THR A 125 0.76 -18.18 8.53
C THR A 125 0.10 -18.32 7.16
N LEU A 126 0.44 -17.45 6.18
CA LEU A 126 -0.12 -17.54 4.83
C LEU A 126 0.41 -18.73 4.05
N VAL A 127 1.65 -19.17 4.31
CA VAL A 127 2.23 -20.36 3.72
C VAL A 127 1.62 -21.62 4.34
N GLN A 128 1.49 -21.66 5.67
CA GLN A 128 0.86 -22.78 6.39
C GLN A 128 -0.61 -22.98 5.97
N ASN A 129 -1.31 -21.89 5.64
CA ASN A 129 -2.69 -21.93 5.15
C ASN A 129 -2.78 -22.11 3.62
N GLU A 130 -1.68 -22.47 2.95
CA GLU A 130 -1.62 -22.70 1.49
C GLU A 130 -2.10 -21.52 0.62
N LYS A 131 -2.04 -20.31 1.17
CA LYS A 131 -2.41 -19.08 0.44
C LYS A 131 -1.25 -18.53 -0.39
N PHE A 132 -0.01 -18.81 0.03
CA PHE A 132 1.22 -18.48 -0.67
C PHE A 132 2.12 -19.70 -0.74
N LEU A 133 2.70 -19.96 -1.91
CA LEU A 133 3.64 -21.05 -2.13
C LEU A 133 5.01 -20.50 -2.52
N GLY A 134 6.05 -21.26 -2.20
CA GLY A 134 7.41 -20.96 -2.66
C GLY A 134 8.12 -19.85 -1.92
N VAL A 135 7.68 -19.49 -0.71
CA VAL A 135 8.42 -18.58 0.17
C VAL A 135 9.67 -19.30 0.64
N PRO A 136 10.89 -18.81 0.33
CA PRO A 136 12.11 -19.52 0.65
C PRO A 136 12.46 -19.41 2.13
N ASN A 137 13.10 -20.46 2.66
CA ASN A 137 13.86 -20.36 3.89
C ASN A 137 15.13 -19.53 3.63
N TYR A 138 15.45 -18.57 4.50
CA TYR A 138 16.61 -17.69 4.29
C TYR A 138 17.95 -18.43 4.28
N LYS A 139 18.06 -19.58 4.94
CA LYS A 139 19.29 -20.38 4.90
C LYS A 139 19.58 -20.98 3.52
N ASP A 140 18.54 -21.22 2.71
CA ASP A 140 18.65 -21.87 1.40
C ASP A 140 18.98 -20.88 0.27
N ARG A 141 19.24 -19.63 0.62
CA ARG A 141 19.52 -18.54 -0.32
C ARG A 141 20.82 -17.83 0.00
N GLU A 142 21.57 -17.52 -1.03
CA GLU A 142 22.70 -16.59 -0.94
C GLU A 142 22.18 -15.16 -1.03
N ILE A 143 21.75 -14.61 0.10
CA ILE A 143 21.28 -13.25 0.21
C ILE A 143 22.35 -12.37 0.88
N THR A 144 22.41 -11.10 0.45
CA THR A 144 23.24 -10.05 1.03
C THR A 144 22.34 -8.90 1.44
N GLU A 145 22.84 -7.99 2.26
CA GLU A 145 22.11 -6.80 2.67
C GLU A 145 21.54 -6.02 1.46
N GLY A 146 22.35 -5.89 0.39
CA GLY A 146 21.93 -5.21 -0.84
C GLY A 146 20.82 -5.96 -1.57
N SER A 147 20.89 -7.29 -1.66
CA SER A 147 19.85 -8.08 -2.31
C SER A 147 18.54 -8.08 -1.51
N ILE A 148 18.62 -8.12 -0.18
CA ILE A 148 17.45 -8.02 0.71
C ILE A 148 16.77 -6.66 0.53
N TYR A 149 17.55 -5.58 0.62
CA TYR A 149 17.04 -4.22 0.45
C TYR A 149 16.39 -4.02 -0.92
N HIS A 150 17.01 -4.50 -2.00
CA HIS A 150 16.49 -4.39 -3.36
C HIS A 150 15.14 -5.12 -3.52
N VAL A 151 15.00 -6.31 -2.92
CA VAL A 151 13.75 -7.07 -2.94
C VAL A 151 12.66 -6.37 -2.11
N ILE A 152 13.00 -5.76 -0.98
CA ILE A 152 12.05 -4.93 -0.22
C ILE A 152 11.62 -3.73 -1.04
N MET A 153 12.53 -3.14 -1.83
CA MET A 153 12.28 -1.94 -2.63
C MET A 153 11.35 -2.21 -3.81
N TYR A 154 11.57 -3.26 -4.58
CA TYR A 154 10.83 -3.52 -5.83
C TYR A 154 9.92 -4.75 -5.78
N GLY A 155 10.16 -5.65 -4.84
CA GLY A 155 9.57 -6.97 -4.85
C GLY A 155 10.39 -7.95 -5.69
N ARG A 156 10.01 -9.22 -5.68
CA ARG A 156 10.57 -10.27 -6.53
C ARG A 156 9.59 -11.43 -6.67
N ASN A 157 9.30 -11.86 -7.88
CA ASN A 157 8.31 -12.90 -8.17
C ASN A 157 6.93 -12.56 -7.60
N LEU A 158 6.46 -13.33 -6.61
CA LEU A 158 5.18 -13.09 -5.93
C LEU A 158 5.25 -12.07 -4.79
N MET A 159 6.45 -11.71 -4.35
CA MET A 159 6.62 -10.69 -3.32
C MET A 159 6.49 -9.30 -3.92
N GLY A 160 5.51 -8.53 -3.46
CA GLY A 160 5.33 -7.13 -3.87
C GLY A 160 6.33 -6.18 -3.23
N SER A 161 6.45 -4.97 -3.79
CA SER A 161 7.24 -3.88 -3.21
C SER A 161 6.68 -3.43 -1.87
N HIS A 162 7.57 -3.13 -0.93
CA HIS A 162 7.27 -2.52 0.37
C HIS A 162 7.83 -1.08 0.48
N ALA A 163 8.24 -0.50 -0.65
CA ALA A 163 8.84 0.83 -0.68
C ALA A 163 7.93 1.95 -0.18
N THR A 164 6.61 1.77 -0.36
CA THR A 164 5.61 2.78 0.04
C THR A 164 5.17 2.63 1.49
N GLN A 165 5.30 1.45 2.07
CA GLN A 165 4.91 1.17 3.45
C GLN A 165 6.02 1.46 4.46
N LEU A 166 7.28 1.35 4.02
CA LEU A 166 8.46 1.48 4.86
C LEU A 166 9.30 2.68 4.44
N THR A 167 9.76 3.46 5.40
CA THR A 167 10.79 4.47 5.19
C THR A 167 12.11 3.81 4.83
N GLU A 168 13.04 4.57 4.25
CA GLU A 168 14.39 4.08 3.95
C GLU A 168 15.08 3.46 5.16
N LYS A 169 14.99 4.14 6.31
CA LYS A 169 15.57 3.67 7.55
C LYS A 169 14.97 2.33 7.99
N GLU A 170 13.65 2.21 7.96
CA GLU A 170 12.97 0.95 8.32
C GLU A 170 13.31 -0.19 7.38
N ARG A 171 13.47 0.08 6.06
CA ARG A 171 13.93 -0.94 5.12
C ARG A 171 15.32 -1.48 5.49
N TRP A 172 16.24 -0.60 5.90
CA TRP A 172 17.56 -1.02 6.36
C TRP A 172 17.53 -1.75 7.69
N GLU A 173 16.72 -1.31 8.65
CA GLU A 173 16.54 -1.99 9.93
C GLU A 173 15.95 -3.39 9.75
N VAL A 174 14.96 -3.56 8.85
CA VAL A 174 14.44 -4.90 8.48
C VAL A 174 15.52 -5.73 7.80
N THR A 175 16.32 -5.15 6.91
CA THR A 175 17.43 -5.85 6.26
C THR A 175 18.41 -6.41 7.29
N GLN A 176 18.82 -5.61 8.27
CA GLN A 176 19.71 -6.05 9.37
C GLN A 176 19.09 -7.20 10.19
N HIS A 177 17.79 -7.13 10.46
CA HIS A 177 17.09 -8.20 11.17
C HIS A 177 17.01 -9.50 10.34
N VAL A 178 16.76 -9.41 9.03
CA VAL A 178 16.78 -10.59 8.13
C VAL A 178 18.15 -11.24 8.08
N GLU A 179 19.23 -10.47 8.06
CA GLU A 179 20.60 -11.01 8.15
C GLU A 179 20.84 -11.73 9.48
N GLN A 180 20.35 -11.20 10.58
CA GLN A 180 20.40 -11.85 11.89
C GLN A 180 19.65 -13.18 11.87
N LEU A 181 18.39 -13.21 11.38
CA LEU A 181 17.60 -14.45 11.26
C LEU A 181 18.32 -15.49 10.41
N ARG A 182 18.90 -15.07 9.28
CA ARG A 182 19.70 -15.98 8.44
C ARG A 182 20.91 -16.55 9.18
N ALA A 183 21.63 -15.72 9.90
CA ALA A 183 22.79 -16.17 10.69
C ALA A 183 22.38 -17.17 11.80
N GLU A 184 21.20 -17.01 12.38
CA GLU A 184 20.64 -17.95 13.37
C GLU A 184 20.24 -19.30 12.74
N LEU A 185 19.68 -19.29 11.53
CA LEU A 185 19.30 -20.49 10.79
C LEU A 185 20.50 -21.31 10.26
N LEU A 186 21.68 -20.71 10.17
CA LEU A 186 22.91 -21.35 9.71
C LEU A 186 23.74 -21.95 10.84
N LYS A 187 23.38 -21.73 12.11
CA LYS A 187 24.02 -22.38 13.29
C LYS A 187 23.54 -23.80 13.47
#